data_064d8e0149364bcff92ad6f6c1e894b4
#
_entry.id   064d8e0149364bcff92ad6f6c1e894b4
#
_cell.length_a   1.000
_cell.length_b   1.000
_cell.length_c   1.000
_cell.angle_alpha   90.00
_cell.angle_beta   90.00
_cell.angle_gamma   90.00
#
_symmetry.space_group_name_H-M   'P 1'
#
loop_
_entity.id
_entity.type
_entity.pdbx_description
1 polymer ?
#
loop_
_entity_poly.entity_id
_entity_poly.type
_entity_poly.pdbx_seq_one_letter_code
_entity_poly.pdbx_strand_id
1 'polypeptide(L)'
;NELEIGGVLKYIEEDSPLNLKRLKVQYANPNVSPRELREKYLLKYPVEKVILCEGATEEILLEEIARVLSYDFNKYGIHLIGAGGKNQVARKYYKMKNEVRLPIFILLDSDAVETKKIIENKLRANDKIYIIKKGEFEDILPQKLILRALNSHFKNQRQCEEEDFNQSLKMTKNLKEVFRLNGFGDFKKSDFAKLLKAHIKKEELDGEILEIIKQIKNLV
;
A
#
# COMPACT_ATOMS: atom_id res chain seq x y z
N ASN A 1 -18.35 15.59 -17.75
CA ASN A 1 -17.59 16.73 -18.28
C ASN A 1 -16.58 16.23 -19.32
N GLU A 2 -16.67 16.76 -20.54
CA GLU A 2 -15.74 16.49 -21.63
C GLU A 2 -14.63 17.53 -21.63
N LEU A 3 -13.40 17.07 -21.78
CA LEU A 3 -12.24 17.91 -21.94
C LEU A 3 -11.46 17.46 -23.17
N GLU A 4 -11.20 18.39 -24.09
CA GLU A 4 -10.33 18.15 -25.22
C GLU A 4 -8.90 18.56 -24.87
N ILE A 5 -7.96 17.62 -24.96
CA ILE A 5 -6.55 17.85 -24.69
C ILE A 5 -5.72 17.15 -25.76
N GLY A 6 -5.07 17.92 -26.63
CA GLY A 6 -4.14 17.38 -27.62
C GLY A 6 -4.74 16.35 -28.55
N GLY A 7 -6.01 16.56 -29.00
CA GLY A 7 -6.73 15.64 -29.88
C GLY A 7 -7.29 14.40 -29.19
N VAL A 8 -7.44 14.42 -27.88
CA VAL A 8 -8.01 13.32 -27.08
C VAL A 8 -9.20 13.84 -26.31
N LEU A 9 -10.36 13.21 -26.50
CA LEU A 9 -11.55 13.44 -25.67
C LEU A 9 -11.43 12.68 -24.36
N LYS A 10 -11.65 13.37 -23.26
CA LYS A 10 -11.64 12.80 -21.91
C LYS A 10 -13.00 12.97 -21.24
N TYR A 11 -13.46 11.89 -20.65
CA TYR A 11 -14.67 11.89 -19.82
C TYR A 11 -14.27 11.57 -18.39
N ILE A 12 -14.71 12.39 -17.44
CA ILE A 12 -14.64 12.07 -16.04
C ILE A 12 -15.97 11.40 -15.69
N GLU A 13 -15.94 10.10 -15.44
CA GLU A 13 -17.08 9.40 -14.84
C GLU A 13 -17.03 9.63 -13.34
N GLU A 14 -18.04 10.34 -12.82
CA GLU A 14 -18.24 10.43 -11.38
C GLU A 14 -18.92 9.15 -10.90
N ASP A 15 -18.38 8.62 -9.79
CA ASP A 15 -18.97 7.62 -8.92
C ASP A 15 -18.90 6.16 -9.35
N SER A 16 -17.81 5.56 -8.95
CA SER A 16 -17.95 4.28 -8.27
C SER A 16 -18.30 4.53 -6.78
N PRO A 17 -19.04 3.63 -6.10
CA PRO A 17 -19.31 3.71 -4.65
C PRO A 17 -18.05 3.72 -3.77
N LEU A 18 -16.88 3.72 -4.36
CA LEU A 18 -15.56 3.80 -3.75
C LEU A 18 -14.91 5.17 -3.95
N ASN A 19 -15.65 6.19 -4.45
CA ASN A 19 -15.08 7.49 -4.84
C ASN A 19 -13.90 7.40 -5.82
N LEU A 20 -13.84 6.36 -6.62
CA LEU A 20 -12.86 6.23 -7.69
C LEU A 20 -13.36 7.00 -8.90
N LYS A 21 -12.74 8.12 -9.22
CA LYS A 21 -12.99 8.82 -10.47
C LYS A 21 -12.36 8.05 -11.63
N ARG A 22 -13.12 7.73 -12.65
CA ARG A 22 -12.63 7.14 -13.89
C ARG A 22 -12.47 8.22 -14.94
N LEU A 23 -11.34 8.20 -15.59
CA LEU A 23 -11.10 8.97 -16.79
C LEU A 23 -11.26 8.05 -18.01
N LYS A 24 -12.32 8.24 -18.80
CA LYS A 24 -12.41 7.66 -20.16
C LYS A 24 -11.67 8.55 -21.12
N VAL A 25 -10.82 7.95 -21.92
CA VAL A 25 -10.07 8.64 -22.96
C VAL A 25 -10.46 8.04 -24.30
N GLN A 26 -11.05 8.85 -25.20
CA GLN A 26 -11.20 8.52 -26.60
C GLN A 26 -10.06 9.16 -27.38
N TYR A 27 -9.37 8.35 -28.16
CA TYR A 27 -8.23 8.80 -28.93
C TYR A 27 -8.66 9.28 -30.30
N ALA A 28 -8.32 10.52 -30.63
CA ALA A 28 -8.28 10.97 -32.02
C ALA A 28 -7.01 10.45 -32.74
N ASN A 29 -5.94 10.15 -31.98
CA ASN A 29 -4.71 9.53 -32.47
C ASN A 29 -4.43 8.20 -31.76
N PRO A 30 -4.54 7.05 -32.45
CA PRO A 30 -4.35 5.73 -31.85
C PRO A 30 -2.91 5.44 -31.38
N ASN A 31 -1.94 6.29 -31.75
CA ASN A 31 -0.53 6.11 -31.40
C ASN A 31 -0.15 6.66 -30.01
N VAL A 32 -1.08 7.27 -29.28
CA VAL A 32 -0.82 7.83 -27.94
C VAL A 32 -1.48 6.95 -26.88
N SER A 33 -0.68 6.35 -26.03
CA SER A 33 -1.20 5.49 -24.97
C SER A 33 -1.82 6.29 -23.82
N PRO A 34 -2.80 5.72 -23.06
CA PRO A 34 -3.33 6.35 -21.84
C PRO A 34 -2.26 6.70 -20.83
N ARG A 35 -1.19 5.90 -20.78
CA ARG A 35 -0.06 6.11 -19.87
C ARG A 35 0.74 7.35 -20.26
N GLU A 36 1.07 7.52 -21.54
CA GLU A 36 1.80 8.70 -22.04
C GLU A 36 1.02 10.00 -21.80
N LEU A 37 -0.30 9.97 -22.00
CA LEU A 37 -1.15 11.12 -21.69
C LEU A 37 -1.18 11.45 -20.21
N ARG A 38 -1.22 10.42 -19.35
CA ARG A 38 -1.21 10.60 -17.90
C ARG A 38 0.10 11.25 -17.44
N GLU A 39 1.23 10.76 -17.92
CA GLU A 39 2.55 11.32 -17.64
C GLU A 39 2.68 12.76 -18.14
N LYS A 40 2.26 13.00 -19.38
CA LYS A 40 2.34 14.33 -20.01
C LYS A 40 1.53 15.41 -19.28
N TYR A 41 0.35 15.04 -18.77
CA TYR A 41 -0.59 16.00 -18.16
C TYR A 41 -0.70 15.84 -16.64
N LEU A 42 0.20 15.08 -15.99
CA LEU A 42 0.21 14.82 -14.54
C LEU A 42 -1.13 14.30 -13.99
N LEU A 43 -1.85 13.51 -14.80
CA LEU A 43 -3.15 12.99 -14.42
C LEU A 43 -3.00 11.80 -13.48
N LYS A 44 -3.70 11.84 -12.35
CA LYS A 44 -3.77 10.71 -11.40
C LYS A 44 -4.65 9.56 -11.87
N TYR A 45 -5.45 9.76 -12.91
CA TYR A 45 -6.40 8.80 -13.47
C TYR A 45 -6.13 8.56 -14.96
N PRO A 46 -6.51 7.41 -15.51
CA PRO A 46 -7.35 6.36 -14.91
C PRO A 46 -6.62 5.50 -13.89
N VAL A 47 -7.37 4.92 -12.94
CA VAL A 47 -6.89 3.86 -12.08
C VAL A 47 -6.86 2.56 -12.89
N GLU A 48 -5.73 1.85 -12.84
CA GLU A 48 -5.53 0.59 -13.58
C GLU A 48 -5.57 -0.63 -12.66
N LYS A 49 -5.18 -0.46 -11.40
CA LYS A 49 -5.12 -1.53 -10.39
C LYS A 49 -5.51 -0.99 -9.02
N VAL A 50 -6.02 -1.88 -8.19
CA VAL A 50 -6.30 -1.54 -6.79
C VAL A 50 -5.51 -2.46 -5.87
N ILE A 51 -4.92 -1.89 -4.83
CA ILE A 51 -4.35 -2.65 -3.71
C ILE A 51 -5.31 -2.50 -2.54
N LEU A 52 -5.74 -3.61 -1.98
CA LEU A 52 -6.53 -3.68 -0.76
C LEU A 52 -5.66 -4.29 0.34
N CYS A 53 -5.36 -3.52 1.38
CA CYS A 53 -4.58 -3.94 2.53
C CYS A 53 -5.40 -3.90 3.83
N GLU A 54 -4.87 -4.47 4.90
CA GLU A 54 -5.59 -4.55 6.17
C GLU A 54 -5.69 -3.21 6.88
N GLY A 55 -4.59 -2.47 6.94
CA GLY A 55 -4.47 -1.33 7.82
C GLY A 55 -3.81 -0.09 7.23
N ALA A 56 -3.62 0.89 8.12
CA ALA A 56 -3.08 2.19 7.77
C ALA A 56 -1.54 2.15 7.56
N THR A 57 -0.83 1.18 8.16
CA THR A 57 0.62 1.08 7.98
C THR A 57 0.97 0.78 6.54
N GLU A 58 0.35 -0.23 5.96
CA GLU A 58 0.52 -0.61 4.56
C GLU A 58 0.09 0.52 3.63
N GLU A 59 -1.06 1.14 3.92
CA GLU A 59 -1.60 2.25 3.12
C GLU A 59 -0.62 3.44 3.04
N ILE A 60 0.08 3.73 4.15
CA ILE A 60 1.04 4.83 4.21
C ILE A 60 2.40 4.45 3.61
N LEU A 61 2.88 3.23 3.86
CA LEU A 61 4.26 2.84 3.54
C LEU A 61 4.43 2.20 2.16
N LEU A 62 3.46 1.42 1.65
CA LEU A 62 3.62 0.73 0.36
C LEU A 62 3.84 1.69 -0.81
N GLU A 63 3.13 2.81 -0.83
CA GLU A 63 3.32 3.82 -1.88
C GLU A 63 4.74 4.38 -1.85
N GLU A 64 5.25 4.72 -0.67
CA GLU A 64 6.60 5.26 -0.51
C GLU A 64 7.67 4.22 -0.81
N ILE A 65 7.49 2.98 -0.32
CA ILE A 65 8.39 1.86 -0.64
C ILE A 65 8.46 1.65 -2.16
N ALA A 66 7.32 1.62 -2.82
CA ALA A 66 7.26 1.48 -4.27
C ALA A 66 7.95 2.64 -4.99
N ARG A 67 7.75 3.89 -4.52
CA ARG A 67 8.38 5.09 -5.06
C ARG A 67 9.91 5.02 -4.96
N VAL A 68 10.43 4.63 -3.80
CA VAL A 68 11.86 4.47 -3.55
C VAL A 68 12.46 3.36 -4.44
N LEU A 69 11.68 2.33 -4.74
CA LEU A 69 12.02 1.26 -5.69
C LEU A 69 11.78 1.63 -7.17
N SER A 70 11.58 2.93 -7.45
CA SER A 70 11.33 3.46 -8.80
C SER A 70 10.05 2.91 -9.46
N TYR A 71 9.04 2.61 -8.63
CA TYR A 71 7.72 2.17 -9.07
C TYR A 71 6.63 3.07 -8.48
N ASP A 72 6.48 4.25 -9.05
CA ASP A 72 5.52 5.27 -8.61
C ASP A 72 4.08 4.81 -8.88
N PHE A 73 3.30 4.57 -7.83
CA PHE A 73 1.92 4.13 -7.93
C PHE A 73 1.03 5.10 -8.70
N ASN A 74 1.28 6.42 -8.59
CA ASN A 74 0.51 7.41 -9.33
C ASN A 74 0.76 7.30 -10.84
N LYS A 75 2.01 7.06 -11.25
CA LYS A 75 2.37 6.86 -12.68
C LYS A 75 1.72 5.60 -13.25
N TYR A 76 1.61 4.56 -12.45
CA TYR A 76 1.06 3.27 -12.89
C TYR A 76 -0.43 3.11 -12.59
N GLY A 77 -1.12 4.19 -12.18
CA GLY A 77 -2.56 4.15 -11.92
C GLY A 77 -2.95 3.16 -10.83
N ILE A 78 -2.13 3.03 -9.79
CA ILE A 78 -2.39 2.12 -8.67
C ILE A 78 -3.05 2.90 -7.55
N HIS A 79 -4.21 2.43 -7.11
CA HIS A 79 -4.94 3.00 -5.98
C HIS A 79 -4.86 2.06 -4.77
N LEU A 80 -4.44 2.60 -3.65
CA LEU A 80 -4.22 1.87 -2.40
C LEU A 80 -5.36 2.16 -1.42
N ILE A 81 -5.91 1.12 -0.82
CA ILE A 81 -7.08 1.20 0.07
C ILE A 81 -6.85 0.36 1.32
N GLY A 82 -6.84 1.00 2.49
CA GLY A 82 -6.89 0.31 3.77
C GLY A 82 -8.31 -0.17 4.09
N ALA A 83 -8.46 -1.42 4.52
CA ALA A 83 -9.76 -1.99 4.85
C ALA A 83 -10.27 -1.56 6.22
N GLY A 84 -9.40 -1.16 7.13
CA GLY A 84 -9.73 -0.87 8.53
C GLY A 84 -9.70 -2.11 9.42
N GLY A 85 -8.86 -3.08 9.07
CA GLY A 85 -8.61 -4.32 9.81
C GLY A 85 -9.01 -5.59 9.05
N LYS A 86 -8.39 -6.72 9.41
CA LYS A 86 -8.50 -8.01 8.71
C LYS A 86 -9.95 -8.47 8.47
N ASN A 87 -10.84 -8.25 9.44
CA ASN A 87 -12.24 -8.67 9.33
C ASN A 87 -13.04 -7.86 8.29
N GLN A 88 -12.55 -6.70 7.87
CA GLN A 88 -13.20 -5.85 6.88
C GLN A 88 -12.70 -6.14 5.45
N VAL A 89 -11.54 -6.79 5.30
CA VAL A 89 -10.93 -7.03 3.99
C VAL A 89 -11.86 -7.84 3.08
N ALA A 90 -12.38 -8.97 3.55
CA ALA A 90 -13.27 -9.82 2.77
C ALA A 90 -14.54 -9.07 2.33
N ARG A 91 -15.16 -8.33 3.26
CA ARG A 91 -16.36 -7.53 2.97
C ARG A 91 -16.08 -6.48 1.92
N LYS A 92 -14.96 -5.75 2.07
CA LYS A 92 -14.55 -4.69 1.16
C LYS A 92 -14.20 -5.26 -0.22
N TYR A 93 -13.48 -6.40 -0.26
CA TYR A 93 -13.20 -7.10 -1.51
C TYR A 93 -14.47 -7.50 -2.25
N TYR A 94 -15.45 -8.12 -1.56
CA TYR A 94 -16.71 -8.54 -2.21
C TYR A 94 -17.51 -7.37 -2.76
N LYS A 95 -17.52 -6.24 -2.05
CA LYS A 95 -18.14 -5.03 -2.57
C LYS A 95 -17.41 -4.55 -3.83
N MET A 96 -16.10 -4.40 -3.75
CA MET A 96 -15.28 -3.86 -4.83
C MET A 96 -15.32 -4.71 -6.09
N LYS A 97 -15.20 -6.05 -5.97
CA LYS A 97 -15.18 -6.94 -7.15
C LYS A 97 -16.46 -6.92 -7.97
N ASN A 98 -17.60 -6.58 -7.36
CA ASN A 98 -18.87 -6.47 -8.06
C ASN A 98 -19.04 -5.11 -8.77
N GLU A 99 -18.35 -4.09 -8.28
CA GLU A 99 -18.47 -2.70 -8.72
C GLU A 99 -17.31 -2.28 -9.66
N VAL A 100 -16.13 -2.85 -9.46
CA VAL A 100 -14.90 -2.45 -10.16
C VAL A 100 -14.33 -3.63 -10.94
N ARG A 101 -14.13 -3.45 -12.26
CA ARG A 101 -13.52 -4.48 -13.13
C ARG A 101 -11.99 -4.47 -13.15
N LEU A 102 -11.38 -3.57 -12.37
CA LEU A 102 -9.92 -3.48 -12.25
C LEU A 102 -9.36 -4.67 -11.47
N PRO A 103 -8.14 -5.14 -11.77
CA PRO A 103 -7.44 -6.12 -10.97
C PRO A 103 -7.25 -5.62 -9.54
N ILE A 104 -7.48 -6.50 -8.57
CA ILE A 104 -7.33 -6.21 -7.14
C ILE A 104 -6.22 -7.09 -6.56
N PHE A 105 -5.19 -6.45 -6.01
CA PHE A 105 -4.18 -7.11 -5.19
C PHE A 105 -4.58 -7.00 -3.73
N ILE A 106 -4.69 -8.13 -3.04
CA ILE A 106 -5.11 -8.19 -1.64
C ILE A 106 -3.89 -8.58 -0.81
N LEU A 107 -3.46 -7.71 0.11
CA LEU A 107 -2.38 -7.95 1.03
C LEU A 107 -2.94 -8.23 2.42
N LEU A 108 -2.55 -9.37 2.99
CA LEU A 108 -3.00 -9.86 4.29
C LEU A 108 -1.81 -10.17 5.20
N ASP A 109 -1.98 -9.95 6.49
CA ASP A 109 -1.07 -10.43 7.52
C ASP A 109 -1.11 -11.96 7.65
N SER A 110 -0.08 -12.55 8.24
CA SER A 110 0.06 -14.02 8.36
C SER A 110 -1.06 -14.68 9.16
N ASP A 111 -1.73 -13.95 10.05
CA ASP A 111 -2.81 -14.45 10.88
C ASP A 111 -4.20 -14.34 10.24
N ALA A 112 -4.30 -13.79 9.01
CA ALA A 112 -5.56 -13.64 8.28
C ALA A 112 -5.96 -14.86 7.44
N VAL A 113 -5.60 -16.08 7.90
CA VAL A 113 -5.82 -17.34 7.17
C VAL A 113 -7.31 -17.57 6.85
N GLU A 114 -8.21 -17.32 7.79
CA GLU A 114 -9.65 -17.48 7.57
C GLU A 114 -10.17 -16.44 6.57
N THR A 115 -9.72 -15.19 6.65
CA THR A 115 -10.05 -14.13 5.68
C THR A 115 -9.61 -14.53 4.27
N LYS A 116 -8.39 -15.09 4.15
CA LYS A 116 -7.87 -15.62 2.88
C LYS A 116 -8.79 -16.68 2.31
N LYS A 117 -9.13 -17.73 3.08
CA LYS A 117 -10.03 -18.82 2.64
C LYS A 117 -11.38 -18.29 2.15
N ILE A 118 -11.97 -17.34 2.88
CA ILE A 118 -13.24 -16.72 2.49
C ILE A 118 -13.11 -16.04 1.13
N ILE A 119 -12.05 -15.29 0.90
CA ILE A 119 -11.83 -14.54 -0.36
C ILE A 119 -11.52 -15.51 -1.51
N GLU A 120 -10.66 -16.51 -1.31
CA GLU A 120 -10.22 -17.48 -2.32
C GLU A 120 -11.40 -18.19 -2.98
N ASN A 121 -12.42 -18.54 -2.21
CA ASN A 121 -13.62 -19.22 -2.73
C ASN A 121 -14.36 -18.44 -3.84
N LYS A 122 -14.13 -17.15 -3.94
CA LYS A 122 -14.78 -16.26 -4.92
C LYS A 122 -13.80 -15.27 -5.56
N LEU A 123 -12.52 -15.61 -5.57
CA LEU A 123 -11.46 -14.78 -6.18
C LEU A 123 -11.66 -14.75 -7.71
N ARG A 124 -11.55 -13.57 -8.32
CA ARG A 124 -11.56 -13.44 -9.78
C ARG A 124 -10.21 -13.85 -10.36
N ALA A 125 -10.18 -14.27 -11.61
CA ALA A 125 -8.94 -14.70 -12.29
C ALA A 125 -7.86 -13.59 -12.35
N ASN A 126 -8.29 -12.31 -12.41
CA ASN A 126 -7.38 -11.16 -12.48
C ASN A 126 -6.98 -10.62 -11.11
N ASP A 127 -7.53 -11.16 -10.03
CA ASP A 127 -7.23 -10.72 -8.68
C ASP A 127 -6.16 -11.62 -8.05
N LYS A 128 -5.42 -11.10 -7.10
CA LYS A 128 -4.37 -11.84 -6.41
C LYS A 128 -4.41 -11.59 -4.92
N ILE A 129 -4.22 -12.66 -4.16
CA ILE A 129 -4.01 -12.58 -2.71
C ILE A 129 -2.54 -12.85 -2.42
N TYR A 130 -1.95 -12.02 -1.60
CA TYR A 130 -0.67 -12.26 -0.97
C TYR A 130 -0.85 -12.25 0.54
N ILE A 131 -0.40 -13.29 1.21
CA ILE A 131 -0.35 -13.34 2.68
C ILE A 131 1.09 -13.23 3.12
N ILE A 132 1.37 -12.34 4.05
CA ILE A 132 2.70 -12.18 4.64
C ILE A 132 3.10 -13.50 5.30
N LYS A 133 4.31 -13.97 5.01
CA LYS A 133 4.77 -15.32 5.41
C LYS A 133 4.88 -15.47 6.92
N LYS A 134 5.27 -14.40 7.61
CA LYS A 134 5.45 -14.41 9.05
C LYS A 134 5.12 -13.05 9.66
N GLY A 135 4.19 -13.04 10.60
CA GLY A 135 3.85 -11.84 11.37
C GLY A 135 2.90 -10.87 10.67
N GLU A 136 3.08 -9.61 10.95
CA GLU A 136 2.34 -8.46 10.42
C GLU A 136 3.24 -7.68 9.44
N PHE A 137 2.69 -6.69 8.76
CA PHE A 137 3.47 -5.86 7.84
C PHE A 137 4.67 -5.19 8.53
N GLU A 138 4.53 -4.80 9.80
CA GLU A 138 5.62 -4.24 10.59
C GLU A 138 6.78 -5.22 10.84
N ASP A 139 6.51 -6.53 10.83
CA ASP A 139 7.53 -7.57 11.07
C ASP A 139 8.46 -7.79 9.87
N ILE A 140 8.05 -7.35 8.67
CA ILE A 140 8.89 -7.44 7.45
C ILE A 140 9.66 -6.14 7.16
N LEU A 141 9.47 -5.09 7.97
CA LEU A 141 10.22 -3.85 7.81
C LEU A 141 11.65 -3.99 8.35
N PRO A 142 12.65 -3.39 7.67
CA PRO A 142 14.03 -3.44 8.15
C PRO A 142 14.17 -2.82 9.55
N GLN A 143 14.77 -3.55 10.49
CA GLN A 143 14.98 -3.05 11.86
C GLN A 143 15.81 -1.77 11.89
N LYS A 144 16.82 -1.64 11.00
CA LYS A 144 17.61 -0.42 10.85
C LYS A 144 16.77 0.80 10.47
N LEU A 145 15.74 0.63 9.63
CA LEU A 145 14.79 1.69 9.31
C LEU A 145 14.02 2.13 10.55
N ILE A 146 13.52 1.17 11.33
CA ILE A 146 12.75 1.42 12.56
C ILE A 146 13.59 2.19 13.57
N LEU A 147 14.80 1.71 13.88
CA LEU A 147 15.73 2.35 14.80
C LEU A 147 16.09 3.78 14.36
N ARG A 148 16.42 3.95 13.10
CA ARG A 148 16.77 5.29 12.57
C ARG A 148 15.61 6.26 12.70
N ALA A 149 14.39 5.83 12.40
CA ALA A 149 13.22 6.68 12.49
C ALA A 149 12.90 7.06 13.93
N LEU A 150 12.93 6.10 14.87
CA LEU A 150 12.75 6.37 16.29
C LEU A 150 13.81 7.35 16.82
N ASN A 151 15.09 7.07 16.57
CA ASN A 151 16.20 7.86 17.07
C ASN A 151 16.24 9.27 16.46
N SER A 152 15.82 9.43 15.23
CA SER A 152 15.68 10.75 14.59
C SER A 152 14.53 11.56 15.19
N HIS A 153 13.41 10.91 15.48
CA HIS A 153 12.23 11.60 16.04
C HIS A 153 12.40 11.96 17.50
N PHE A 154 12.93 11.01 18.28
CA PHE A 154 13.16 11.16 19.72
C PHE A 154 14.61 11.54 20.07
N LYS A 155 15.27 12.33 19.21
CA LYS A 155 16.70 12.67 19.31
C LYS A 155 17.16 13.26 20.66
N ASN A 156 16.25 13.84 21.42
CA ASN A 156 16.53 14.43 22.73
C ASN A 156 16.27 13.45 23.90
N GLN A 157 15.97 12.20 23.59
CA GLN A 157 15.70 11.14 24.58
C GLN A 157 16.75 10.03 24.45
N ARG A 158 16.61 8.96 25.24
CA ARG A 158 17.47 7.79 25.10
C ARG A 158 17.39 7.23 23.68
N GLN A 159 18.52 6.95 23.07
CA GLN A 159 18.58 6.25 21.79
C GLN A 159 18.12 4.81 21.94
N CYS A 160 17.30 4.34 20.99
CA CYS A 160 16.90 2.94 20.90
C CYS A 160 18.01 2.14 20.22
N GLU A 161 18.25 0.94 20.72
CA GLU A 161 19.22 -0.02 20.20
C GLU A 161 18.54 -1.32 19.78
N GLU A 162 19.25 -2.21 19.08
CA GLU A 162 18.68 -3.48 18.61
C GLU A 162 18.23 -4.38 19.78
N GLU A 163 18.93 -4.28 20.91
CA GLU A 163 18.65 -5.01 22.15
C GLU A 163 17.36 -4.61 22.84
N ASP A 164 16.82 -3.43 22.53
CA ASP A 164 15.51 -2.99 23.03
C ASP A 164 14.35 -3.80 22.40
N PHE A 165 14.64 -4.59 21.36
CA PHE A 165 13.65 -5.39 20.63
C PHE A 165 13.78 -6.88 20.91
N ASN A 166 12.75 -7.47 21.48
CA ASN A 166 12.70 -8.92 21.71
C ASN A 166 12.37 -9.65 20.40
N GLN A 167 13.32 -10.40 19.89
CA GLN A 167 13.21 -11.16 18.63
C GLN A 167 12.10 -12.23 18.62
N SER A 168 11.59 -12.63 19.78
CA SER A 168 10.48 -13.59 19.90
C SER A 168 9.09 -12.95 19.83
N LEU A 169 9.02 -11.62 19.85
CA LEU A 169 7.77 -10.87 19.81
C LEU A 169 7.54 -10.25 18.42
N LYS A 170 6.27 -10.08 18.06
CA LYS A 170 5.90 -9.27 16.90
C LYS A 170 6.41 -7.82 17.05
N MET A 171 6.79 -7.18 15.96
CA MET A 171 7.31 -5.82 15.95
C MET A 171 6.34 -4.83 16.61
N THR A 172 5.04 -4.96 16.39
CA THR A 172 4.04 -4.10 17.03
C THR A 172 4.00 -4.21 18.55
N LYS A 173 4.30 -5.40 19.10
CA LYS A 173 4.42 -5.56 20.57
C LYS A 173 5.70 -4.92 21.09
N ASN A 174 6.81 -5.14 20.39
CA ASN A 174 8.08 -4.49 20.71
C ASN A 174 7.94 -2.95 20.72
N LEU A 175 7.35 -2.39 19.68
CA LEU A 175 7.15 -0.95 19.58
C LEU A 175 6.32 -0.38 20.73
N LYS A 176 5.23 -1.05 21.11
CA LYS A 176 4.44 -0.65 22.29
C LYS A 176 5.27 -0.63 23.55
N GLU A 177 6.12 -1.64 23.74
CA GLU A 177 7.00 -1.74 24.90
C GLU A 177 8.06 -0.63 24.87
N VAL A 178 8.74 -0.43 23.75
CA VAL A 178 9.75 0.63 23.55
C VAL A 178 9.13 2.01 23.83
N PHE A 179 7.94 2.29 23.31
CA PHE A 179 7.25 3.55 23.57
C PHE A 179 6.94 3.75 25.05
N ARG A 180 6.43 2.71 25.69
CA ARG A 180 6.11 2.73 27.14
C ARG A 180 7.34 2.94 28.00
N LEU A 181 8.42 2.20 27.75
CA LEU A 181 9.65 2.23 28.58
C LEU A 181 10.43 3.55 28.42
N ASN A 182 10.39 4.14 27.23
CA ASN A 182 11.12 5.38 26.96
C ASN A 182 10.26 6.65 27.11
N GLY A 183 9.01 6.52 27.51
CA GLY A 183 8.13 7.68 27.71
C GLY A 183 7.76 8.40 26.41
N PHE A 184 7.71 7.67 25.27
CA PHE A 184 7.39 8.23 23.95
C PHE A 184 5.89 8.51 23.74
N GLY A 185 5.06 8.27 24.77
CA GLY A 185 3.61 8.36 24.68
C GLY A 185 2.96 7.10 24.13
N ASP A 186 1.71 7.20 23.71
CA ASP A 186 0.97 6.06 23.18
C ASP A 186 1.41 5.69 21.76
N PHE A 187 1.75 4.41 21.57
CA PHE A 187 2.06 3.89 20.24
C PHE A 187 0.81 3.82 19.35
N LYS A 188 0.84 4.50 18.22
CA LYS A 188 -0.19 4.43 17.17
C LYS A 188 0.43 4.02 15.85
N LYS A 189 -0.06 2.93 15.26
CA LYS A 189 0.45 2.39 13.98
C LYS A 189 0.52 3.44 12.86
N SER A 190 -0.53 4.24 12.69
CA SER A 190 -0.59 5.27 11.64
C SER A 190 0.44 6.39 11.82
N ASP A 191 0.68 6.83 13.06
CA ASP A 191 1.65 7.88 13.34
C ASP A 191 3.07 7.36 13.18
N PHE A 192 3.31 6.12 13.62
CA PHE A 192 4.56 5.43 13.41
C PHE A 192 4.87 5.20 11.92
N ALA A 193 3.88 4.81 11.12
CA ALA A 193 4.04 4.67 9.68
C ALA A 193 4.43 5.99 8.99
N LYS A 194 3.81 7.11 9.39
CA LYS A 194 4.20 8.45 8.90
C LYS A 194 5.64 8.79 9.26
N LEU A 195 6.07 8.43 10.48
CA LEU A 195 7.45 8.62 10.91
C LEU A 195 8.42 7.82 10.05
N LEU A 196 8.14 6.53 9.81
CA LEU A 196 8.98 5.67 8.99
C LEU A 196 9.11 6.16 7.54
N LYS A 197 8.03 6.69 6.97
CA LYS A 197 7.96 7.11 5.56
C LYS A 197 9.14 8.00 5.14
N ALA A 198 9.55 8.94 5.99
CA ALA A 198 10.65 9.87 5.70
C ALA A 198 12.05 9.23 5.76
N HIS A 199 12.15 8.00 6.28
CA HIS A 199 13.44 7.34 6.54
C HIS A 199 13.69 6.11 5.67
N ILE A 200 12.78 5.75 4.74
CA ILE A 200 12.93 4.60 3.87
C ILE A 200 14.11 4.79 2.91
N LYS A 201 15.02 3.80 2.88
CA LYS A 201 16.15 3.75 1.95
C LYS A 201 16.08 2.51 1.10
N LYS A 202 16.35 2.65 -0.20
CA LYS A 202 16.27 1.56 -1.18
C LYS A 202 17.18 0.38 -0.82
N GLU A 203 18.38 0.69 -0.35
CA GLU A 203 19.44 -0.28 -0.07
C GLU A 203 19.12 -1.19 1.12
N GLU A 204 18.16 -0.80 1.95
CA GLU A 204 17.74 -1.55 3.13
C GLU A 204 16.50 -2.41 2.87
N LEU A 205 15.81 -2.18 1.75
CA LEU A 205 14.61 -2.94 1.39
C LEU A 205 15.03 -4.28 0.76
N ASP A 206 14.61 -5.36 1.38
CA ASP A 206 14.96 -6.73 0.97
C ASP A 206 13.79 -7.70 1.13
N GLY A 207 14.08 -8.98 0.94
CA GLY A 207 13.23 -10.11 1.27
C GLY A 207 11.79 -9.97 0.77
N GLU A 208 10.85 -10.10 1.70
CA GLU A 208 9.42 -10.18 1.41
C GLU A 208 8.84 -8.87 0.89
N ILE A 209 9.40 -7.73 1.28
CA ILE A 209 8.97 -6.41 0.77
C ILE A 209 9.17 -6.33 -0.75
N LEU A 210 10.34 -6.73 -1.22
CA LEU A 210 10.64 -6.76 -2.66
C LEU A 210 9.73 -7.72 -3.41
N GLU A 211 9.42 -8.87 -2.81
CA GLU A 211 8.49 -9.84 -3.39
C GLU A 211 7.08 -9.26 -3.51
N ILE A 212 6.57 -8.58 -2.48
CA ILE A 212 5.25 -7.91 -2.52
C ILE A 212 5.20 -6.90 -3.67
N ILE A 213 6.19 -6.02 -3.79
CA ILE A 213 6.23 -5.03 -4.88
C ILE A 213 6.32 -5.70 -6.25
N LYS A 214 7.10 -6.78 -6.38
CA LYS A 214 7.17 -7.57 -7.61
C LYS A 214 5.82 -8.19 -7.97
N GLN A 215 5.09 -8.73 -7.00
CA GLN A 215 3.76 -9.31 -7.21
C GLN A 215 2.74 -8.25 -7.64
N ILE A 216 2.81 -7.04 -7.07
CA ILE A 216 1.96 -5.90 -7.47
C ILE A 216 2.29 -5.47 -8.92
N LYS A 217 3.57 -5.40 -9.29
CA LYS A 217 3.99 -5.08 -10.67
C LYS A 217 3.42 -6.05 -11.69
N ASN A 218 3.43 -7.35 -11.35
CA ASN A 218 3.02 -8.44 -12.23
C ASN A 218 1.51 -8.70 -12.25
N LEU A 219 0.73 -7.96 -11.50
CA LEU A 219 -0.74 -8.03 -11.56
C LEU A 219 -1.20 -7.45 -12.89
N VAL A 220 -1.97 -8.21 -13.68
CA VAL A 220 -2.44 -7.87 -15.03
C VAL A 220 -3.96 -7.86 -15.07
#